data_a3b4ab6236c91edf393731b9ed31a3ef
#
_entry.id   a3b4ab6236c91edf393731b9ed31a3ef
#
_cell.length_a   1.000
_cell.length_b   1.000
_cell.length_c   1.000
_cell.angle_alpha   90.00
_cell.angle_beta   90.00
_cell.angle_gamma   90.00
#
_symmetry.space_group_name_H-M   'P 1'
#
loop_
_entity.id
_entity.type
_entity.pdbx_description
1 polymer ?
#
loop_
_entity_poly.entity_id
_entity_poly.type
_entity_poly.pdbx_seq_one_letter_code
_entity_poly.pdbx_strand_id
1 'polypeptide(L)'
;MVGPRDPKELPKSQPSGATRRTAVGLLLGAPLLGACSGIQQTLSQFSTSGPAQEPIVAGTGQVKVGLILPLSAPGNAGVAAQSMKNAAEMALAEFQNPNIQLLIKDDGGNPQGGQQGTQQALDEGTEIILGPLFAASVPATAQLARTRGVSVIAFSTDSSVAGRGVYLLSFLPESDVNRIIEYAASTGKRSFAALLPENAYGNVVEAAFKQAVGRRGGRIVAFEKYGADRAAAARNVAQTLGQADALFIADDGDSVVSVADALTAAGANLKNIQLLGTGLWDNPRVYASPALQGGLYAAPDPAGFRSFSARYRAKFGSDSARTATLAYDAVALVAALARTQGPQRFSPEVLTNPSGFAGIDGLFRFRADGTNERGLAVMKVTTGGGVPVAGSPKSFGA
;
A
#
# COMPACT_ATOMS: atom_id res chain seq x y z
N MET A 1 65.40 -8.30 -28.38
CA MET A 1 65.66 -9.73 -28.06
C MET A 1 64.43 -10.25 -27.34
N VAL A 2 63.90 -11.32 -27.95
CA VAL A 2 62.92 -12.31 -27.42
C VAL A 2 61.61 -11.73 -26.91
N GLY A 3 60.44 -11.84 -27.49
CA GLY A 3 59.82 -12.85 -28.34
C GLY A 3 58.57 -13.36 -27.58
N PRO A 4 57.37 -13.42 -28.20
CA PRO A 4 56.09 -13.65 -27.50
C PRO A 4 55.80 -15.16 -27.36
N ARG A 5 54.92 -15.52 -26.45
CA ARG A 5 54.27 -16.82 -26.43
C ARG A 5 52.79 -16.71 -26.17
N ASP A 6 52.03 -17.10 -27.11
CA ASP A 6 50.60 -17.35 -27.21
C ASP A 6 50.27 -18.80 -26.74
N PRO A 7 49.04 -19.27 -26.84
CA PRO A 7 48.15 -19.69 -25.74
C PRO A 7 48.01 -21.24 -25.66
N LYS A 8 47.40 -21.78 -24.65
CA LYS A 8 46.94 -23.19 -24.61
C LYS A 8 45.50 -23.24 -24.06
N GLU A 9 44.62 -23.38 -24.92
CA GLU A 9 43.68 -24.51 -25.23
C GLU A 9 43.13 -25.29 -24.05
N LEU A 10 41.78 -25.33 -24.05
CA LEU A 10 40.88 -26.19 -23.30
C LEU A 10 41.09 -27.70 -23.55
N PRO A 11 40.56 -28.56 -22.73
CA PRO A 11 39.93 -29.76 -23.25
C PRO A 11 38.43 -29.88 -22.91
N LYS A 12 37.67 -30.14 -23.98
CA LYS A 12 36.34 -30.74 -23.95
C LYS A 12 36.44 -32.19 -23.51
N SER A 13 35.51 -32.72 -22.77
CA SER A 13 35.19 -34.12 -22.73
C SER A 13 33.69 -34.35 -22.79
N GLN A 14 33.32 -35.06 -23.81
CA GLN A 14 32.01 -35.60 -24.11
C GLN A 14 31.85 -37.01 -23.51
N PRO A 15 30.68 -37.67 -23.70
CA PRO A 15 30.03 -38.57 -22.75
C PRO A 15 30.19 -40.05 -23.13
N SER A 16 29.93 -40.92 -22.17
CA SER A 16 29.68 -42.34 -22.42
C SER A 16 28.62 -42.80 -21.41
N GLY A 17 27.61 -43.60 -21.71
CA GLY A 17 27.41 -44.61 -22.71
C GLY A 17 26.43 -45.59 -22.09
N ALA A 18 25.43 -45.96 -22.82
CA ALA A 18 24.36 -46.86 -22.50
C ALA A 18 24.78 -48.28 -22.06
N THR A 19 23.96 -48.96 -21.29
CA THR A 19 23.71 -50.40 -21.53
C THR A 19 22.31 -50.84 -21.08
N ARG A 20 21.61 -51.41 -22.03
CA ARG A 20 20.36 -52.15 -21.94
C ARG A 20 20.55 -53.44 -21.13
N ARG A 21 19.50 -53.93 -20.48
CA ARG A 21 19.11 -55.37 -20.55
C ARG A 21 17.65 -55.53 -20.20
N THR A 22 16.96 -56.08 -21.16
CA THR A 22 15.68 -56.72 -21.34
C THR A 22 15.49 -57.93 -20.40
N ALA A 23 14.29 -58.13 -19.90
CA ALA A 23 13.77 -59.46 -19.65
C ALA A 23 12.25 -59.50 -19.86
N VAL A 24 11.86 -60.30 -20.79
CA VAL A 24 10.52 -60.71 -21.24
C VAL A 24 10.01 -61.80 -20.32
N GLY A 25 8.73 -61.78 -19.98
CA GLY A 25 8.03 -62.85 -19.33
C GLY A 25 6.55 -62.85 -19.74
N LEU A 26 6.27 -63.62 -20.76
CA LEU A 26 4.91 -63.98 -21.24
C LEU A 26 4.34 -65.09 -20.35
N LEU A 27 3.05 -64.99 -19.99
CA LEU A 27 2.19 -66.19 -19.85
C LEU A 27 0.70 -65.85 -20.06
N LEU A 28 0.14 -66.63 -20.94
CA LEU A 28 -1.19 -66.61 -21.52
C LEU A 28 -2.25 -67.12 -20.53
N GLY A 29 -3.51 -66.68 -20.75
CA GLY A 29 -4.70 -67.34 -20.21
C GLY A 29 -5.97 -66.50 -20.38
N ALA A 30 -6.72 -66.76 -21.46
CA ALA A 30 -8.09 -66.33 -21.72
C ALA A 30 -9.01 -67.53 -21.48
N PRO A 31 -10.36 -67.44 -21.63
CA PRO A 31 -11.37 -66.39 -21.45
C PRO A 31 -12.55 -66.86 -20.59
N LEU A 32 -13.50 -65.96 -20.20
CA LEU A 32 -14.93 -66.34 -20.11
C LEU A 32 -15.82 -65.10 -20.13
N LEU A 33 -16.80 -65.20 -21.00
CA LEU A 33 -17.90 -64.26 -21.28
C LEU A 33 -18.84 -64.08 -20.09
N GLY A 34 -19.37 -62.85 -19.90
CA GLY A 34 -20.48 -62.64 -18.98
C GLY A 34 -20.97 -61.20 -18.95
N ALA A 35 -21.99 -60.89 -19.77
CA ALA A 35 -23.11 -59.96 -19.56
C ALA A 35 -22.89 -58.45 -19.36
N CYS A 36 -23.45 -57.73 -20.34
CA CYS A 36 -23.83 -56.31 -20.32
C CYS A 36 -24.64 -55.91 -19.08
N SER A 37 -24.27 -54.79 -18.49
CA SER A 37 -25.14 -53.65 -18.15
C SER A 37 -24.42 -52.76 -17.10
N GLY A 38 -24.29 -51.48 -17.36
CA GLY A 38 -23.87 -50.51 -16.32
C GLY A 38 -22.65 -49.67 -16.62
N ILE A 39 -22.52 -49.09 -17.83
CA ILE A 39 -21.59 -48.00 -18.07
C ILE A 39 -22.38 -46.70 -18.09
N GLN A 40 -22.72 -46.21 -16.92
CA GLN A 40 -23.27 -44.86 -16.78
C GLN A 40 -23.17 -44.35 -15.33
N GLN A 41 -21.98 -44.43 -14.72
CA GLN A 41 -21.71 -43.75 -13.44
C GLN A 41 -20.21 -43.80 -13.13
N THR A 42 -19.39 -42.98 -13.79
CA THR A 42 -18.03 -42.63 -13.32
C THR A 42 -17.45 -41.47 -14.08
N LEU A 43 -18.18 -40.31 -14.16
CA LEU A 43 -17.63 -39.07 -14.63
C LEU A 43 -18.01 -37.89 -13.71
N SER A 44 -18.15 -38.10 -12.42
CA SER A 44 -18.43 -37.04 -11.45
C SER A 44 -17.56 -37.08 -10.18
N GLN A 45 -16.31 -37.45 -10.30
CA GLN A 45 -15.37 -37.37 -9.15
C GLN A 45 -13.99 -36.91 -9.57
N PHE A 46 -13.91 -35.71 -10.20
CA PHE A 46 -12.70 -34.89 -10.20
C PHE A 46 -13.08 -33.42 -9.97
N SER A 47 -13.90 -33.15 -8.95
CA SER A 47 -13.89 -31.84 -8.31
C SER A 47 -12.88 -31.97 -7.18
N THR A 48 -11.63 -31.62 -7.44
CA THR A 48 -10.65 -31.35 -6.39
C THR A 48 -11.04 -30.04 -5.71
N SER A 49 -12.08 -30.13 -4.88
CA SER A 49 -12.27 -29.16 -3.80
C SER A 49 -11.12 -29.39 -2.84
N GLY A 50 -10.10 -28.54 -2.86
CA GLY A 50 -9.17 -28.45 -1.76
C GLY A 50 -9.98 -28.30 -0.45
N PRO A 51 -9.43 -28.67 0.71
CA PRO A 51 -10.15 -28.56 1.96
C PRO A 51 -10.69 -27.14 2.08
N ALA A 52 -12.02 -27.01 2.19
CA ALA A 52 -12.67 -25.75 2.44
C ALA A 52 -12.07 -25.20 3.74
N GLN A 53 -11.28 -24.13 3.63
CA GLN A 53 -10.79 -23.44 4.81
C GLN A 53 -12.02 -23.00 5.60
N GLU A 54 -12.10 -23.43 6.87
CA GLU A 54 -13.15 -22.96 7.75
C GLU A 54 -13.18 -21.42 7.74
N PRO A 55 -14.36 -20.81 7.64
CA PRO A 55 -14.48 -19.37 7.59
C PRO A 55 -13.88 -18.77 8.88
N ILE A 56 -12.86 -17.92 8.73
CA ILE A 56 -12.28 -17.19 9.86
C ILE A 56 -13.25 -16.07 10.19
N VAL A 57 -13.92 -16.20 11.34
CA VAL A 57 -14.92 -15.24 11.82
C VAL A 57 -14.45 -14.64 13.14
N ALA A 58 -14.51 -13.31 13.27
CA ALA A 58 -14.23 -12.62 14.52
C ALA A 58 -15.40 -11.71 14.92
N GLY A 59 -15.77 -11.74 16.21
CA GLY A 59 -16.93 -11.01 16.75
C GLY A 59 -18.25 -11.74 16.61
N THR A 60 -19.25 -11.25 17.35
CA THR A 60 -20.59 -11.89 17.47
C THR A 60 -21.73 -10.94 17.13
N GLY A 61 -21.42 -9.78 16.51
CA GLY A 61 -22.41 -8.77 16.16
C GLY A 61 -23.31 -9.19 15.00
N GLN A 62 -24.38 -8.44 14.78
CA GLN A 62 -25.38 -8.73 13.73
C GLN A 62 -24.95 -8.19 12.36
N VAL A 63 -24.15 -7.11 12.34
CA VAL A 63 -23.68 -6.45 11.10
C VAL A 63 -22.47 -7.20 10.55
N LYS A 64 -22.63 -7.82 9.40
CA LYS A 64 -21.56 -8.59 8.76
C LYS A 64 -20.67 -7.69 7.94
N VAL A 65 -19.36 -7.80 8.15
CA VAL A 65 -18.31 -6.99 7.52
C VAL A 65 -17.29 -7.93 6.88
N GLY A 66 -17.14 -7.88 5.57
CA GLY A 66 -16.10 -8.64 4.86
C GLY A 66 -14.73 -7.98 5.07
N LEU A 67 -13.73 -8.73 5.50
CA LEU A 67 -12.33 -8.28 5.55
C LEU A 67 -11.51 -9.13 4.57
N ILE A 68 -11.10 -8.52 3.45
CA ILE A 68 -10.39 -9.20 2.36
C ILE A 68 -8.92 -8.77 2.39
N LEU A 69 -8.03 -9.72 2.64
CA LEU A 69 -6.59 -9.49 2.80
C LEU A 69 -5.78 -10.59 2.13
N PRO A 70 -4.54 -10.31 1.66
CA PRO A 70 -3.68 -11.29 1.01
C PRO A 70 -2.92 -12.17 2.03
N LEU A 71 -3.66 -12.94 2.85
CA LEU A 71 -3.12 -13.67 3.99
C LEU A 71 -2.13 -14.77 3.59
N SER A 72 -2.36 -15.43 2.44
CA SER A 72 -1.47 -16.47 1.89
C SER A 72 -0.41 -15.93 0.92
N ALA A 73 -0.38 -14.61 0.68
CA ALA A 73 0.63 -14.02 -0.19
C ALA A 73 2.05 -14.22 0.39
N PRO A 74 3.06 -14.50 -0.45
CA PRO A 74 4.43 -14.74 0.02
C PRO A 74 5.12 -13.47 0.51
N GLY A 75 6.13 -13.64 1.37
CA GLY A 75 7.02 -12.57 1.81
C GLY A 75 6.33 -11.49 2.62
N ASN A 76 6.76 -10.23 2.42
CA ASN A 76 6.29 -9.09 3.19
C ASN A 76 4.79 -8.80 3.02
N ALA A 77 4.20 -9.23 1.92
CA ALA A 77 2.77 -9.06 1.65
C ALA A 77 1.91 -9.84 2.66
N GLY A 78 2.20 -11.13 2.85
CA GLY A 78 1.50 -11.96 3.82
C GLY A 78 1.76 -11.51 5.27
N VAL A 79 2.99 -11.08 5.58
CA VAL A 79 3.32 -10.53 6.91
C VAL A 79 2.50 -9.26 7.19
N ALA A 80 2.41 -8.37 6.22
CA ALA A 80 1.58 -7.17 6.34
C ALA A 80 0.09 -7.51 6.49
N ALA A 81 -0.42 -8.44 5.68
CA ALA A 81 -1.80 -8.90 5.75
C ALA A 81 -2.15 -9.53 7.12
N GLN A 82 -1.26 -10.37 7.65
CA GLN A 82 -1.44 -10.95 8.99
C GLN A 82 -1.44 -9.86 10.06
N SER A 83 -0.54 -8.87 9.94
CA SER A 83 -0.51 -7.72 10.86
C SER A 83 -1.79 -6.88 10.77
N MET A 84 -2.35 -6.70 9.58
CA MET A 84 -3.63 -6.01 9.36
C MET A 84 -4.80 -6.80 9.97
N LYS A 85 -4.83 -8.12 9.78
CA LYS A 85 -5.83 -9.00 10.40
C LYS A 85 -5.80 -8.88 11.92
N ASN A 86 -4.63 -9.00 12.51
CA ASN A 86 -4.45 -8.86 13.96
C ASN A 86 -4.93 -7.48 14.47
N ALA A 87 -4.63 -6.42 13.73
CA ALA A 87 -5.07 -5.07 14.06
C ALA A 87 -6.59 -4.89 13.96
N ALA A 88 -7.24 -5.52 12.98
CA ALA A 88 -8.69 -5.56 12.84
C ALA A 88 -9.36 -6.27 14.03
N GLU A 89 -8.82 -7.42 14.45
CA GLU A 89 -9.27 -8.15 15.64
C GLU A 89 -9.02 -7.35 16.94
N MET A 90 -7.90 -6.60 16.99
CA MET A 90 -7.61 -5.73 18.12
C MET A 90 -8.62 -4.59 18.22
N ALA A 91 -8.94 -3.92 17.10
CA ALA A 91 -9.96 -2.87 17.05
C ALA A 91 -11.33 -3.38 17.51
N LEU A 92 -11.71 -4.57 17.04
CA LEU A 92 -12.97 -5.21 17.44
C LEU A 92 -13.03 -5.49 18.96
N ALA A 93 -11.92 -5.95 19.53
CA ALA A 93 -11.84 -6.26 20.97
C ALA A 93 -11.79 -4.99 21.86
N GLU A 94 -11.21 -3.90 21.39
CA GLU A 94 -11.11 -2.62 22.11
C GLU A 94 -12.40 -1.77 22.00
N PHE A 95 -13.23 -2.04 20.99
CA PHE A 95 -14.47 -1.31 20.80
C PHE A 95 -15.60 -1.87 21.68
N GLN A 96 -16.21 -1.03 22.51
CA GLN A 96 -17.30 -1.46 23.38
C GLN A 96 -18.57 -1.74 22.57
N ASN A 97 -19.07 -2.98 22.61
CA ASN A 97 -20.27 -3.44 21.91
C ASN A 97 -20.26 -3.11 20.41
N PRO A 98 -19.31 -3.67 19.64
CA PRO A 98 -19.11 -3.30 18.25
C PRO A 98 -20.28 -3.63 17.33
N ASN A 99 -21.13 -4.57 17.72
CA ASN A 99 -22.28 -5.10 16.95
C ASN A 99 -21.92 -5.50 15.51
N ILE A 100 -20.65 -5.82 15.25
CA ILE A 100 -20.16 -6.28 13.95
C ILE A 100 -19.55 -7.68 14.07
N GLN A 101 -19.59 -8.40 12.95
CA GLN A 101 -18.94 -9.69 12.76
C GLN A 101 -18.03 -9.60 11.53
N LEU A 102 -16.73 -9.81 11.71
CA LEU A 102 -15.75 -9.81 10.63
C LEU A 102 -15.72 -11.17 9.95
N LEU A 103 -16.00 -11.21 8.67
CA LEU A 103 -15.87 -12.36 7.78
C LEU A 103 -14.54 -12.21 7.04
N ILE A 104 -13.50 -12.90 7.52
CA ILE A 104 -12.15 -12.74 7.03
C ILE A 104 -11.93 -13.67 5.84
N LYS A 105 -11.54 -13.13 4.69
CA LYS A 105 -11.29 -13.83 3.43
C LYS A 105 -9.87 -13.58 2.95
N ASP A 106 -9.25 -14.62 2.42
CA ASP A 106 -7.92 -14.53 1.81
C ASP A 106 -8.06 -14.31 0.30
N ASP A 107 -7.43 -13.25 -0.23
CA ASP A 107 -7.38 -12.97 -1.67
C ASP A 107 -6.07 -13.42 -2.32
N GLY A 108 -5.14 -13.99 -1.55
CA GLY A 108 -3.84 -14.42 -2.05
C GLY A 108 -3.03 -13.35 -2.77
N GLY A 109 -3.46 -12.09 -2.69
CA GLY A 109 -2.83 -10.93 -3.34
C GLY A 109 -3.07 -10.86 -4.85
N ASN A 110 -4.15 -11.45 -5.37
CA ASN A 110 -4.42 -11.50 -6.81
C ASN A 110 -5.91 -11.26 -7.13
N PRO A 111 -6.25 -10.85 -8.38
CA PRO A 111 -7.62 -10.52 -8.77
C PRO A 111 -8.62 -11.66 -8.62
N GLN A 112 -8.20 -12.90 -8.90
CA GLN A 112 -9.08 -14.07 -8.80
C GLN A 112 -9.45 -14.37 -7.35
N GLY A 113 -8.46 -14.32 -6.44
CA GLY A 113 -8.72 -14.44 -5.01
C GLY A 113 -9.59 -13.32 -4.47
N GLY A 114 -9.36 -12.08 -4.93
CA GLY A 114 -10.21 -10.93 -4.64
C GLY A 114 -11.66 -11.15 -5.07
N GLN A 115 -11.88 -11.69 -6.28
CA GLN A 115 -13.20 -12.05 -6.76
C GLN A 115 -13.86 -13.14 -5.91
N GLN A 116 -13.14 -14.21 -5.62
CA GLN A 116 -13.66 -15.35 -4.84
C GLN A 116 -13.98 -14.94 -3.40
N GLY A 117 -13.06 -14.26 -2.71
CA GLY A 117 -13.28 -13.78 -1.35
C GLY A 117 -14.44 -12.80 -1.25
N THR A 118 -14.57 -11.91 -2.24
CA THR A 118 -15.71 -10.98 -2.33
C THR A 118 -17.03 -11.73 -2.51
N GLN A 119 -17.09 -12.68 -3.45
CA GLN A 119 -18.31 -13.44 -3.70
C GLN A 119 -18.74 -14.19 -2.43
N GLN A 120 -17.83 -14.88 -1.74
CA GLN A 120 -18.11 -15.57 -0.49
C GLN A 120 -18.63 -14.60 0.59
N ALA A 121 -17.98 -13.45 0.77
CA ALA A 121 -18.42 -12.46 1.74
C ALA A 121 -19.84 -11.93 1.44
N LEU A 122 -20.14 -11.65 0.18
CA LEU A 122 -21.45 -11.19 -0.24
C LEU A 122 -22.55 -12.25 -0.09
N ASP A 123 -22.25 -13.51 -0.37
CA ASP A 123 -23.20 -14.62 -0.19
C ASP A 123 -23.47 -14.91 1.30
N GLU A 124 -22.55 -14.58 2.17
CA GLU A 124 -22.72 -14.61 3.61
C GLU A 124 -23.48 -13.39 4.16
N GLY A 125 -23.83 -12.41 3.31
CA GLY A 125 -24.66 -11.27 3.68
C GLY A 125 -23.86 -10.08 4.22
N THR A 126 -22.62 -9.89 3.76
CA THR A 126 -21.80 -8.71 4.10
C THR A 126 -22.45 -7.40 3.68
N GLU A 127 -22.46 -6.41 4.56
CA GLU A 127 -23.02 -5.07 4.33
C GLU A 127 -21.95 -4.04 3.90
N ILE A 128 -20.69 -4.30 4.18
CA ILE A 128 -19.53 -3.49 3.75
C ILE A 128 -18.30 -4.38 3.64
N ILE A 129 -17.41 -4.05 2.71
CA ILE A 129 -16.15 -4.76 2.49
C ILE A 129 -14.98 -3.85 2.89
N LEU A 130 -14.07 -4.36 3.72
CA LEU A 130 -12.79 -3.78 4.08
C LEU A 130 -11.68 -4.53 3.32
N GLY A 131 -10.84 -3.81 2.59
CA GLY A 131 -9.92 -4.39 1.61
C GLY A 131 -10.49 -4.34 0.19
N PRO A 132 -9.76 -4.87 -0.80
CA PRO A 132 -8.45 -5.51 -0.73
C PRO A 132 -7.28 -4.57 -0.43
N LEU A 133 -6.10 -5.16 -0.18
CA LEU A 133 -4.86 -4.39 0.01
C LEU A 133 -4.25 -3.93 -1.32
N PHE A 134 -4.23 -4.80 -2.33
CA PHE A 134 -3.56 -4.50 -3.60
C PHE A 134 -4.51 -3.97 -4.66
N ALA A 135 -4.03 -2.96 -5.40
CA ALA A 135 -4.77 -2.32 -6.50
C ALA A 135 -5.32 -3.32 -7.51
N ALA A 136 -4.56 -4.37 -7.84
CA ALA A 136 -4.97 -5.38 -8.82
C ALA A 136 -6.26 -6.14 -8.42
N SER A 137 -6.51 -6.33 -7.12
CA SER A 137 -7.71 -7.04 -6.62
C SER A 137 -8.93 -6.11 -6.50
N VAL A 138 -8.74 -4.77 -6.39
CA VAL A 138 -9.82 -3.83 -6.14
C VAL A 138 -10.90 -3.82 -7.24
N PRO A 139 -10.56 -3.81 -8.55
CA PRO A 139 -11.60 -3.75 -9.60
C PRO A 139 -12.55 -4.95 -9.58
N ALA A 140 -12.04 -6.16 -9.34
CA ALA A 140 -12.87 -7.38 -9.28
C ALA A 140 -13.81 -7.35 -8.06
N THR A 141 -13.29 -6.95 -6.89
CA THR A 141 -14.08 -6.73 -5.67
C THR A 141 -15.15 -5.65 -5.89
N ALA A 142 -14.77 -4.51 -6.44
CA ALA A 142 -15.67 -3.39 -6.70
C ALA A 142 -16.81 -3.75 -7.66
N GLN A 143 -16.54 -4.54 -8.69
CA GLN A 143 -17.55 -4.99 -9.64
C GLN A 143 -18.64 -5.82 -8.95
N LEU A 144 -18.25 -6.81 -8.15
CA LEU A 144 -19.19 -7.66 -7.42
C LEU A 144 -19.96 -6.90 -6.34
N ALA A 145 -19.23 -6.11 -5.52
CA ALA A 145 -19.85 -5.32 -4.46
C ALA A 145 -20.91 -4.36 -4.99
N ARG A 146 -20.64 -3.72 -6.14
CA ARG A 146 -21.56 -2.79 -6.80
C ARG A 146 -22.87 -3.44 -7.22
N THR A 147 -22.85 -4.71 -7.67
CA THR A 147 -24.09 -5.44 -8.06
C THR A 147 -25.01 -5.70 -6.87
N ARG A 148 -24.48 -5.68 -5.66
CA ARG A 148 -25.23 -5.89 -4.41
C ARG A 148 -25.44 -4.58 -3.62
N GLY A 149 -25.00 -3.42 -4.17
CA GLY A 149 -25.11 -2.13 -3.49
C GLY A 149 -24.22 -2.02 -2.24
N VAL A 150 -23.16 -2.83 -2.14
CA VAL A 150 -22.23 -2.88 -1.00
C VAL A 150 -21.04 -1.95 -1.24
N SER A 151 -20.75 -1.08 -0.27
CA SER A 151 -19.57 -0.20 -0.31
C SER A 151 -18.28 -0.95 -0.01
N VAL A 152 -17.17 -0.50 -0.60
CA VAL A 152 -15.83 -1.05 -0.41
C VAL A 152 -14.91 0.02 0.18
N ILE A 153 -14.20 -0.29 1.25
CA ILE A 153 -13.10 0.52 1.80
C ILE A 153 -11.80 -0.25 1.55
N ALA A 154 -11.14 0.03 0.43
CA ALA A 154 -9.90 -0.62 0.04
C ALA A 154 -8.67 0.05 0.68
N PHE A 155 -7.55 -0.70 0.80
CA PHE A 155 -6.31 -0.21 1.41
C PHE A 155 -5.22 0.15 0.39
N SER A 156 -5.57 0.15 -0.89
CA SER A 156 -4.64 0.46 -1.98
C SER A 156 -4.13 1.90 -1.91
N THR A 157 -2.85 2.09 -2.23
CA THR A 157 -2.23 3.42 -2.43
C THR A 157 -2.40 3.96 -3.86
N ASP A 158 -2.99 3.18 -4.76
CA ASP A 158 -3.24 3.58 -6.14
C ASP A 158 -4.61 4.26 -6.23
N SER A 159 -4.61 5.58 -6.39
CA SER A 159 -5.83 6.38 -6.48
C SER A 159 -6.67 6.09 -7.72
N SER A 160 -6.10 5.46 -8.77
CA SER A 160 -6.83 5.12 -9.99
C SER A 160 -7.91 4.06 -9.80
N VAL A 161 -7.84 3.26 -8.71
CA VAL A 161 -8.86 2.26 -8.39
C VAL A 161 -9.99 2.79 -7.50
N ALA A 162 -9.90 4.05 -7.08
CA ALA A 162 -10.97 4.74 -6.37
C ALA A 162 -12.16 5.04 -7.28
N GLY A 163 -13.33 5.22 -6.71
CA GLY A 163 -14.52 5.58 -7.47
C GLY A 163 -15.80 5.48 -6.66
N ARG A 164 -16.93 5.69 -7.31
CA ARG A 164 -18.23 5.60 -6.65
C ARG A 164 -18.44 4.23 -5.99
N GLY A 165 -18.62 4.21 -4.67
CA GLY A 165 -18.79 3.00 -3.87
C GLY A 165 -17.48 2.28 -3.52
N VAL A 166 -16.33 2.82 -3.95
CA VAL A 166 -14.99 2.32 -3.62
C VAL A 166 -14.19 3.45 -3.00
N TYR A 167 -13.93 3.36 -1.73
CA TYR A 167 -13.21 4.35 -0.93
C TYR A 167 -11.83 3.81 -0.57
N LEU A 168 -10.80 4.64 -0.67
CA LEU A 168 -9.44 4.25 -0.29
C LEU A 168 -9.14 4.75 1.12
N LEU A 169 -8.95 3.86 2.07
CA LEU A 169 -8.36 4.19 3.37
C LEU A 169 -6.88 3.82 3.32
N SER A 170 -6.06 4.77 2.89
CA SER A 170 -4.64 4.51 2.64
C SER A 170 -3.78 5.75 2.90
N PHE A 171 -2.47 5.62 2.76
CA PHE A 171 -1.51 6.72 2.75
C PHE A 171 -1.28 7.13 1.29
N LEU A 172 -2.16 8.00 0.77
CA LEU A 172 -2.09 8.44 -0.61
C LEU A 172 -1.01 9.51 -0.78
N PRO A 173 -0.08 9.37 -1.74
CA PRO A 173 0.98 10.34 -1.99
C PRO A 173 0.47 11.77 -2.22
N GLU A 174 -0.71 11.90 -2.82
CA GLU A 174 -1.35 13.19 -3.08
C GLU A 174 -1.63 13.97 -1.79
N SER A 175 -1.95 13.28 -0.68
CA SER A 175 -2.17 13.92 0.62
C SER A 175 -0.88 14.52 1.17
N ASP A 176 0.24 13.80 1.06
CA ASP A 176 1.56 14.26 1.48
C ASP A 176 1.98 15.50 0.69
N VAL A 177 1.87 15.41 -0.65
CA VAL A 177 2.23 16.51 -1.56
C VAL A 177 1.40 17.75 -1.28
N ASN A 178 0.09 17.60 -1.19
CA ASN A 178 -0.82 18.70 -0.89
C ASN A 178 -0.44 19.40 0.41
N ARG A 179 -0.22 18.62 1.47
CA ARG A 179 0.11 19.16 2.79
C ARG A 179 1.45 19.89 2.81
N ILE A 180 2.50 19.32 2.23
CA ILE A 180 3.82 19.92 2.29
C ILE A 180 3.92 21.19 1.42
N ILE A 181 3.31 21.20 0.23
CA ILE A 181 3.28 22.37 -0.64
C ILE A 181 2.43 23.49 -0.03
N GLU A 182 1.27 23.13 0.56
CA GLU A 182 0.44 24.09 1.29
C GLU A 182 1.22 24.77 2.42
N TYR A 183 1.92 23.99 3.23
CA TYR A 183 2.73 24.49 4.34
C TYR A 183 3.85 25.39 3.82
N ALA A 184 4.61 24.94 2.82
CA ALA A 184 5.67 25.75 2.21
C ALA A 184 5.14 27.09 1.67
N ALA A 185 3.99 27.06 0.97
CA ALA A 185 3.36 28.28 0.48
C ALA A 185 2.87 29.20 1.62
N SER A 186 2.35 28.65 2.73
CA SER A 186 1.93 29.44 3.89
C SER A 186 3.09 30.12 4.61
N THR A 187 4.31 29.57 4.48
CA THR A 187 5.55 30.12 5.01
C THR A 187 6.28 31.04 3.99
N GLY A 188 5.59 31.43 2.91
CA GLY A 188 6.09 32.41 1.96
C GLY A 188 6.83 31.85 0.75
N LYS A 189 6.96 30.53 0.59
CA LYS A 189 7.58 29.91 -0.58
C LYS A 189 6.68 30.07 -1.80
N ARG A 190 7.23 30.52 -2.94
CA ARG A 190 6.47 30.79 -4.18
C ARG A 190 7.11 30.14 -5.41
N SER A 191 8.41 29.87 -5.38
CA SER A 191 9.14 29.24 -6.48
C SER A 191 9.66 27.87 -6.05
N PHE A 192 9.33 26.86 -6.84
CA PHE A 192 9.57 25.46 -6.50
C PHE A 192 10.43 24.79 -7.58
N ALA A 193 11.38 23.98 -7.15
CA ALA A 193 12.03 22.98 -7.99
C ALA A 193 11.59 21.58 -7.55
N ALA A 194 11.65 20.60 -8.44
CA ALA A 194 11.34 19.20 -8.10
C ALA A 194 12.28 18.22 -8.79
N LEU A 195 12.59 17.14 -8.05
CA LEU A 195 13.28 15.94 -8.52
C LEU A 195 12.45 14.72 -8.14
N LEU A 196 11.98 13.98 -9.13
CA LEU A 196 11.06 12.84 -8.95
C LEU A 196 11.58 11.57 -9.64
N PRO A 197 11.27 10.36 -9.12
CA PRO A 197 11.62 9.13 -9.81
C PRO A 197 10.78 8.92 -11.07
N GLU A 198 11.38 8.31 -12.09
CA GLU A 198 10.71 7.93 -13.34
C GLU A 198 10.03 6.56 -13.16
N ASN A 199 8.94 6.54 -12.38
CA ASN A 199 8.14 5.35 -12.11
C ASN A 199 6.67 5.73 -11.85
N ALA A 200 5.82 4.74 -11.55
CA ALA A 200 4.38 4.96 -11.31
C ALA A 200 4.13 5.93 -10.12
N TYR A 201 4.88 5.80 -9.03
CA TYR A 201 4.81 6.70 -7.88
C TYR A 201 5.16 8.14 -8.27
N GLY A 202 6.27 8.33 -9.00
CA GLY A 202 6.69 9.65 -9.47
C GLY A 202 5.67 10.31 -10.40
N ASN A 203 4.92 9.54 -11.20
CA ASN A 203 3.85 10.09 -12.06
C ASN A 203 2.69 10.65 -11.22
N VAL A 204 2.25 9.92 -10.19
CA VAL A 204 1.19 10.38 -9.26
C VAL A 204 1.64 11.64 -8.52
N VAL A 205 2.85 11.62 -7.98
CA VAL A 205 3.43 12.74 -7.24
C VAL A 205 3.63 13.97 -8.13
N GLU A 206 4.05 13.79 -9.40
CA GLU A 206 4.17 14.87 -10.37
C GLU A 206 2.84 15.60 -10.59
N ALA A 207 1.78 14.85 -10.85
CA ALA A 207 0.46 15.44 -11.07
C ALA A 207 -0.01 16.22 -9.83
N ALA A 208 0.12 15.62 -8.64
CA ALA A 208 -0.23 16.24 -7.38
C ALA A 208 0.60 17.50 -7.09
N PHE A 209 1.92 17.44 -7.34
CA PHE A 209 2.84 18.58 -7.15
C PHE A 209 2.46 19.76 -8.03
N LYS A 210 2.34 19.55 -9.35
CA LYS A 210 1.96 20.60 -10.29
C LYS A 210 0.63 21.26 -9.92
N GLN A 211 -0.35 20.44 -9.54
CA GLN A 211 -1.66 20.93 -9.12
C GLN A 211 -1.58 21.71 -7.79
N ALA A 212 -0.84 21.21 -6.79
CA ALA A 212 -0.71 21.86 -5.49
C ALA A 212 0.00 23.20 -5.60
N VAL A 213 1.11 23.28 -6.35
CA VAL A 213 1.83 24.53 -6.61
C VAL A 213 0.92 25.54 -7.32
N GLY A 214 0.21 25.12 -8.38
CA GLY A 214 -0.73 25.97 -9.12
C GLY A 214 -1.85 26.52 -8.24
N ARG A 215 -2.49 25.69 -7.41
CA ARG A 215 -3.55 26.14 -6.48
C ARG A 215 -3.08 27.21 -5.48
N ARG A 216 -1.80 27.20 -5.12
CA ARG A 216 -1.21 28.17 -4.18
C ARG A 216 -0.57 29.38 -4.88
N GLY A 217 -0.77 29.54 -6.20
CA GLY A 217 -0.21 30.63 -6.98
C GLY A 217 1.33 30.61 -7.06
N GLY A 218 1.93 29.43 -6.88
CA GLY A 218 3.37 29.21 -7.01
C GLY A 218 3.79 28.99 -8.47
N ARG A 219 5.10 29.04 -8.72
CA ARG A 219 5.71 28.71 -10.00
C ARG A 219 6.70 27.57 -9.86
N ILE A 220 6.82 26.76 -10.89
CA ILE A 220 7.83 25.69 -10.98
C ILE A 220 8.98 26.24 -11.84
N VAL A 221 10.17 26.35 -11.26
CA VAL A 221 11.36 26.93 -11.93
C VAL A 221 12.28 25.85 -12.49
N ALA A 222 12.24 24.64 -11.93
CA ALA A 222 12.94 23.46 -12.42
C ALA A 222 12.13 22.20 -12.11
N PHE A 223 12.13 21.28 -13.06
CA PHE A 223 11.46 20.00 -12.89
C PHE A 223 12.20 18.92 -13.68
N GLU A 224 12.71 17.91 -12.98
CA GLU A 224 13.39 16.78 -13.60
C GLU A 224 12.86 15.46 -13.06
N LYS A 225 12.84 14.46 -13.94
CA LYS A 225 12.68 13.07 -13.55
C LYS A 225 14.01 12.34 -13.66
N TYR A 226 14.22 11.35 -12.81
CA TYR A 226 15.41 10.52 -12.85
C TYR A 226 15.05 9.04 -12.83
N GLY A 227 15.78 8.27 -13.64
CA GLY A 227 15.82 6.82 -13.59
C GLY A 227 17.06 6.34 -12.83
N ALA A 228 17.84 5.47 -13.47
CA ALA A 228 19.10 4.97 -12.91
C ALA A 228 20.17 6.07 -12.80
N ASP A 229 20.22 7.01 -13.76
CA ASP A 229 21.17 8.15 -13.75
C ASP A 229 20.59 9.36 -13.02
N ARG A 230 20.80 9.41 -11.71
CA ARG A 230 20.39 10.52 -10.86
C ARG A 230 21.28 11.76 -11.07
N ALA A 231 22.54 11.57 -11.50
CA ALA A 231 23.51 12.64 -11.59
C ALA A 231 23.18 13.63 -12.72
N ALA A 232 22.64 13.17 -13.84
CA ALA A 232 22.22 14.05 -14.93
C ALA A 232 21.07 14.97 -14.49
N ALA A 233 20.01 14.42 -13.90
CA ALA A 233 18.87 15.19 -13.39
C ALA A 233 19.30 16.17 -12.29
N ALA A 234 20.19 15.75 -11.38
CA ALA A 234 20.72 16.62 -10.33
C ALA A 234 21.51 17.81 -10.90
N ARG A 235 22.35 17.60 -11.94
CA ARG A 235 23.07 18.69 -12.61
C ARG A 235 22.12 19.69 -13.25
N ASN A 236 21.07 19.22 -13.93
CA ASN A 236 20.09 20.10 -14.58
C ASN A 236 19.37 20.98 -13.55
N VAL A 237 18.89 20.39 -12.46
CA VAL A 237 18.22 21.14 -11.38
C VAL A 237 19.18 22.11 -10.70
N ALA A 238 20.43 21.71 -10.43
CA ALA A 238 21.41 22.54 -9.74
C ALA A 238 21.66 23.88 -10.46
N GLN A 239 21.59 23.91 -11.80
CA GLN A 239 21.80 25.13 -12.60
C GLN A 239 20.77 26.23 -12.32
N THR A 240 19.53 25.85 -12.00
CA THR A 240 18.43 26.79 -11.80
C THR A 240 17.97 26.87 -10.35
N LEU A 241 18.59 26.08 -9.44
CA LEU A 241 18.18 25.94 -8.05
C LEU A 241 18.20 27.29 -7.29
N GLY A 242 19.09 28.18 -7.64
CA GLY A 242 19.16 29.54 -7.06
C GLY A 242 17.92 30.43 -7.33
N GLN A 243 17.01 29.99 -8.22
CA GLN A 243 15.76 30.70 -8.51
C GLN A 243 14.57 30.09 -7.72
N ALA A 244 14.80 29.00 -6.97
CA ALA A 244 13.78 28.31 -6.20
C ALA A 244 13.85 28.68 -4.71
N ASP A 245 12.69 28.82 -4.08
CA ASP A 245 12.55 28.95 -2.61
C ASP A 245 12.55 27.60 -1.93
N ALA A 246 12.11 26.56 -2.64
CA ALA A 246 12.02 25.21 -2.13
C ALA A 246 12.32 24.15 -3.20
N LEU A 247 12.93 23.04 -2.77
CA LEU A 247 13.21 21.87 -3.60
C LEU A 247 12.43 20.67 -3.06
N PHE A 248 11.52 20.14 -3.86
CA PHE A 248 10.75 18.98 -3.57
C PHE A 248 11.41 17.72 -4.14
N ILE A 249 11.69 16.73 -3.26
CA ILE A 249 12.28 15.44 -3.63
C ILE A 249 11.36 14.35 -3.05
N ALA A 250 10.71 13.57 -3.91
CA ALA A 250 9.79 12.53 -3.49
C ALA A 250 10.26 11.17 -3.98
N ASP A 251 10.86 10.42 -3.09
CA ASP A 251 11.27 9.02 -3.29
C ASP A 251 11.48 8.35 -1.92
N ASP A 252 11.85 7.06 -1.93
CA ASP A 252 12.23 6.33 -0.73
C ASP A 252 13.52 6.87 -0.09
N GLY A 253 13.75 6.51 1.17
CA GLY A 253 14.84 7.07 1.97
C GLY A 253 16.23 6.90 1.35
N ASP A 254 16.52 5.77 0.71
CA ASP A 254 17.83 5.49 0.10
C ASP A 254 18.02 6.33 -1.17
N SER A 255 16.98 6.42 -1.97
CA SER A 255 16.96 7.20 -3.20
C SER A 255 17.09 8.71 -2.91
N VAL A 256 16.37 9.21 -1.91
CA VAL A 256 16.43 10.63 -1.50
C VAL A 256 17.84 11.02 -1.06
N VAL A 257 18.51 10.19 -0.27
CA VAL A 257 19.90 10.43 0.14
C VAL A 257 20.81 10.48 -1.08
N SER A 258 20.70 9.51 -1.98
CA SER A 258 21.50 9.50 -3.23
C SER A 258 21.27 10.73 -4.11
N VAL A 259 20.04 11.22 -4.18
CA VAL A 259 19.69 12.46 -4.93
C VAL A 259 20.32 13.69 -4.27
N ALA A 260 20.26 13.77 -2.93
CA ALA A 260 20.87 14.88 -2.19
C ALA A 260 22.40 14.91 -2.35
N ASP A 261 23.05 13.74 -2.35
CA ASP A 261 24.48 13.59 -2.61
C ASP A 261 24.84 14.00 -4.04
N ALA A 262 24.03 13.59 -5.03
CA ALA A 262 24.23 13.97 -6.42
C ALA A 262 24.06 15.47 -6.65
N LEU A 263 23.08 16.11 -6.00
CA LEU A 263 22.91 17.58 -6.02
C LEU A 263 24.11 18.30 -5.41
N THR A 264 24.59 17.82 -4.28
CA THR A 264 25.79 18.38 -3.61
C THR A 264 27.04 18.24 -4.49
N ALA A 265 27.21 17.08 -5.13
CA ALA A 265 28.30 16.84 -6.09
C ALA A 265 28.19 17.73 -7.34
N ALA A 266 26.97 18.12 -7.75
CA ALA A 266 26.69 19.07 -8.81
C ALA A 266 26.88 20.55 -8.39
N GLY A 267 27.34 20.81 -7.15
CA GLY A 267 27.59 22.15 -6.63
C GLY A 267 26.38 22.86 -6.03
N ALA A 268 25.25 22.16 -5.84
CA ALA A 268 24.09 22.76 -5.20
C ALA A 268 24.32 22.98 -3.69
N ASN A 269 24.02 24.17 -3.20
CA ASN A 269 24.02 24.47 -1.77
C ASN A 269 22.66 24.20 -1.16
N LEU A 270 22.43 22.98 -0.68
CA LEU A 270 21.16 22.55 -0.12
C LEU A 270 20.80 23.23 1.21
N LYS A 271 21.75 23.89 1.88
CA LYS A 271 21.47 24.65 3.11
C LYS A 271 20.74 25.97 2.85
N ASN A 272 20.80 26.49 1.64
CA ASN A 272 20.20 27.77 1.27
C ASN A 272 18.80 27.62 0.69
N ILE A 273 18.28 26.39 0.55
CA ILE A 273 16.95 26.11 0.01
C ILE A 273 16.15 25.25 0.98
N GLN A 274 14.84 25.48 1.04
CA GLN A 274 13.98 24.61 1.83
C GLN A 274 13.74 23.28 1.11
N LEU A 275 14.28 22.21 1.68
CA LEU A 275 14.03 20.86 1.18
C LEU A 275 12.64 20.38 1.64
N LEU A 276 11.89 19.77 0.73
CA LEU A 276 10.54 19.26 0.95
C LEU A 276 10.46 17.79 0.50
N GLY A 277 9.76 16.97 1.28
CA GLY A 277 9.56 15.55 1.00
C GLY A 277 8.16 15.06 1.35
N THR A 278 7.92 13.77 1.10
CA THR A 278 6.72 13.02 1.48
C THR A 278 6.97 12.20 2.73
N GLY A 279 5.95 11.48 3.24
CA GLY A 279 6.07 10.58 4.39
C GLY A 279 7.13 9.47 4.23
N LEU A 280 7.59 9.21 3.01
CA LEU A 280 8.71 8.30 2.76
C LEU A 280 10.04 8.80 3.35
N TRP A 281 10.12 10.09 3.72
CA TRP A 281 11.27 10.64 4.44
C TRP A 281 11.31 10.27 5.92
N ASP A 282 10.26 9.66 6.46
CA ASP A 282 10.26 9.06 7.82
C ASP A 282 11.11 7.80 7.84
N ASN A 283 12.44 7.99 7.70
CA ASN A 283 13.40 6.93 7.46
C ASN A 283 14.74 7.23 8.17
N PRO A 284 15.32 6.26 8.89
CA PRO A 284 16.60 6.43 9.59
C PRO A 284 17.75 6.92 8.70
N ARG A 285 17.80 6.55 7.41
CA ARG A 285 18.81 7.01 6.47
C ARG A 285 18.68 8.49 6.15
N VAL A 286 17.45 8.98 5.98
CA VAL A 286 17.17 10.41 5.81
C VAL A 286 17.60 11.19 7.04
N TYR A 287 17.32 10.67 8.23
CA TYR A 287 17.71 11.30 9.50
C TYR A 287 19.22 11.34 9.70
N ALA A 288 19.94 10.35 9.20
CA ALA A 288 21.40 10.29 9.27
C ALA A 288 22.10 11.17 8.23
N SER A 289 21.41 11.62 7.16
CA SER A 289 22.00 12.39 6.07
C SER A 289 22.24 13.86 6.47
N PRO A 290 23.49 14.36 6.46
CA PRO A 290 23.78 15.77 6.76
C PRO A 290 23.18 16.73 5.72
N ALA A 291 23.02 16.29 4.46
CA ALA A 291 22.48 17.09 3.36
C ALA A 291 20.96 17.35 3.51
N LEU A 292 20.24 16.47 4.22
CA LEU A 292 18.80 16.52 4.40
C LEU A 292 18.37 17.16 5.74
N GLN A 293 19.31 17.51 6.62
CA GLN A 293 18.99 18.14 7.90
C GLN A 293 18.24 19.46 7.71
N GLY A 294 17.16 19.63 8.48
CA GLY A 294 16.27 20.80 8.34
C GLY A 294 15.24 20.70 7.21
N GLY A 295 15.29 19.65 6.39
CA GLY A 295 14.27 19.32 5.40
C GLY A 295 12.91 19.07 6.07
N LEU A 296 11.82 19.37 5.35
CA LEU A 296 10.46 19.22 5.83
C LEU A 296 9.73 18.12 5.03
N TYR A 297 8.89 17.35 5.70
CA TYR A 297 8.05 16.36 5.04
C TYR A 297 6.68 16.26 5.71
N ALA A 298 5.67 15.86 4.95
CA ALA A 298 4.34 15.61 5.49
C ALA A 298 4.22 14.16 5.91
N ALA A 299 3.73 13.92 7.12
CA ALA A 299 3.46 12.57 7.63
C ALA A 299 2.39 12.62 8.73
N PRO A 300 1.73 11.50 9.07
CA PRO A 300 0.94 11.40 10.27
C PRO A 300 1.75 11.73 11.53
N ASP A 301 1.09 12.27 12.56
CA ASP A 301 1.74 12.47 13.86
C ASP A 301 2.18 11.11 14.42
N PRO A 302 3.47 10.92 14.74
CA PRO A 302 3.98 9.63 15.17
C PRO A 302 3.46 9.16 16.55
N ALA A 303 2.83 10.04 17.34
CA ALA A 303 2.33 9.69 18.67
C ALA A 303 1.23 8.62 18.61
N GLY A 304 0.31 8.73 17.64
CA GLY A 304 -0.76 7.75 17.43
C GLY A 304 -0.20 6.37 17.11
N PHE A 305 0.69 6.30 16.13
CA PHE A 305 1.32 5.03 15.72
C PHE A 305 2.17 4.42 16.86
N ARG A 306 2.93 5.22 17.61
CA ARG A 306 3.70 4.71 18.77
C ARG A 306 2.78 4.08 19.82
N SER A 307 1.69 4.74 20.17
CA SER A 307 0.71 4.21 21.13
C SER A 307 0.05 2.92 20.61
N PHE A 308 -0.34 2.89 19.34
CA PHE A 308 -0.88 1.70 18.69
C PHE A 308 0.13 0.53 18.70
N SER A 309 1.37 0.77 18.27
CA SER A 309 2.41 -0.26 18.20
C SER A 309 2.74 -0.86 19.57
N ALA A 310 2.71 -0.04 20.63
CA ALA A 310 2.90 -0.54 22.00
C ALA A 310 1.79 -1.51 22.42
N ARG A 311 0.52 -1.17 22.16
CA ARG A 311 -0.63 -2.04 22.44
C ARG A 311 -0.61 -3.31 21.58
N TYR A 312 -0.28 -3.16 20.30
CA TYR A 312 -0.16 -4.29 19.36
C TYR A 312 0.91 -5.28 19.84
N ARG A 313 2.11 -4.79 20.15
CA ARG A 313 3.21 -5.63 20.68
C ARG A 313 2.83 -6.32 21.98
N ALA A 314 2.16 -5.63 22.90
CA ALA A 314 1.71 -6.20 24.16
C ALA A 314 0.71 -7.37 23.93
N LYS A 315 -0.14 -7.26 22.89
CA LYS A 315 -1.15 -8.27 22.60
C LYS A 315 -0.62 -9.43 21.75
N PHE A 316 0.25 -9.17 20.76
CA PHE A 316 0.66 -10.19 19.78
C PHE A 316 2.15 -10.59 19.86
N GLY A 317 2.94 -9.96 20.74
CA GLY A 317 4.35 -10.29 20.96
C GLY A 317 5.30 -9.90 19.83
N SER A 318 4.83 -9.15 18.82
CA SER A 318 5.61 -8.73 17.64
C SER A 318 5.27 -7.30 17.25
N ASP A 319 6.14 -6.69 16.42
CA ASP A 319 5.88 -5.37 15.87
C ASP A 319 4.80 -5.41 14.79
N SER A 320 4.00 -4.34 14.74
CA SER A 320 3.00 -4.18 13.68
C SER A 320 3.64 -3.69 12.39
N ALA A 321 3.13 -4.16 11.25
CA ALA A 321 3.35 -3.47 9.99
C ALA A 321 2.73 -2.07 10.02
N ARG A 322 3.30 -1.10 9.28
CA ARG A 322 2.78 0.28 9.23
C ARG A 322 1.33 0.34 8.73
N THR A 323 0.98 -0.53 7.79
CA THR A 323 -0.37 -0.66 7.22
C THR A 323 -1.41 -1.23 8.18
N ALA A 324 -0.99 -1.80 9.31
CA ALA A 324 -1.90 -2.39 10.30
C ALA A 324 -2.89 -1.37 10.87
N THR A 325 -2.48 -0.10 11.01
CA THR A 325 -3.37 0.98 11.46
C THR A 325 -4.55 1.20 10.54
N LEU A 326 -4.40 0.96 9.23
CA LEU A 326 -5.48 1.12 8.25
C LEU A 326 -6.62 0.14 8.52
N ALA A 327 -6.30 -1.12 8.81
CA ALA A 327 -7.30 -2.13 9.14
C ALA A 327 -7.93 -1.87 10.52
N TYR A 328 -7.15 -1.42 11.50
CA TYR A 328 -7.66 -0.98 12.79
C TYR A 328 -8.67 0.16 12.63
N ASP A 329 -8.29 1.22 11.92
CA ASP A 329 -9.14 2.40 11.70
C ASP A 329 -10.41 2.06 10.91
N ALA A 330 -10.30 1.17 9.89
CA ALA A 330 -11.45 0.71 9.12
C ALA A 330 -12.47 -0.03 9.99
N VAL A 331 -12.02 -0.95 10.84
CA VAL A 331 -12.90 -1.69 11.75
C VAL A 331 -13.49 -0.79 12.82
N ALA A 332 -12.71 0.10 13.41
CA ALA A 332 -13.19 1.08 14.39
C ALA A 332 -14.26 2.01 13.79
N LEU A 333 -14.02 2.49 12.54
CA LEU A 333 -15.00 3.30 11.80
C LEU A 333 -16.30 2.53 11.59
N VAL A 334 -16.23 1.32 11.04
CA VAL A 334 -17.41 0.50 10.73
C VAL A 334 -18.18 0.15 12.00
N ALA A 335 -17.50 -0.18 13.10
CA ALA A 335 -18.14 -0.44 14.39
C ALA A 335 -18.86 0.81 14.93
N ALA A 336 -18.25 1.98 14.79
CA ALA A 336 -18.87 3.25 15.19
C ALA A 336 -20.12 3.55 14.35
N LEU A 337 -20.05 3.40 13.02
CA LEU A 337 -21.16 3.63 12.11
C LEU A 337 -22.29 2.60 12.30
N ALA A 338 -21.96 1.34 12.53
CA ALA A 338 -22.93 0.28 12.83
C ALA A 338 -23.77 0.60 14.07
N ARG A 339 -23.18 1.29 15.05
CA ARG A 339 -23.85 1.69 16.29
C ARG A 339 -24.69 2.97 16.13
N THR A 340 -24.28 3.93 15.28
CA THR A 340 -24.80 5.29 15.30
C THR A 340 -25.69 5.67 14.12
N GLN A 341 -25.59 4.95 12.96
CA GLN A 341 -26.17 5.40 11.68
C GLN A 341 -27.37 4.58 11.19
N GLY A 342 -27.84 3.60 11.98
CA GLY A 342 -29.00 2.79 11.63
C GLY A 342 -28.87 2.08 10.26
N PRO A 343 -29.95 1.99 9.44
CA PRO A 343 -29.92 1.29 8.16
C PRO A 343 -29.00 1.90 7.10
N GLN A 344 -28.75 3.21 7.16
CA GLN A 344 -27.93 3.95 6.20
C GLN A 344 -26.44 4.00 6.56
N ARG A 345 -26.01 3.15 7.50
CA ARG A 345 -24.71 3.18 8.14
C ARG A 345 -23.50 3.23 7.21
N PHE A 346 -23.62 2.66 6.00
CA PHE A 346 -22.54 2.59 5.01
C PHE A 346 -22.92 3.24 3.67
N SER A 347 -23.90 4.15 3.70
CA SER A 347 -24.25 4.90 2.49
C SER A 347 -23.12 5.85 2.08
N PRO A 348 -23.05 6.23 0.80
CA PRO A 348 -22.05 7.21 0.33
C PRO A 348 -22.04 8.50 1.14
N GLU A 349 -23.21 9.01 1.53
CA GLU A 349 -23.36 10.26 2.29
C GLU A 349 -22.74 10.14 3.68
N VAL A 350 -22.90 8.99 4.34
CA VAL A 350 -22.30 8.71 5.65
C VAL A 350 -20.79 8.55 5.53
N LEU A 351 -20.34 7.78 4.55
CA LEU A 351 -18.91 7.53 4.34
C LEU A 351 -18.14 8.78 3.91
N THR A 352 -18.77 9.66 3.11
CA THR A 352 -18.14 10.92 2.65
C THR A 352 -18.44 12.12 3.55
N ASN A 353 -18.70 11.88 4.84
CA ASN A 353 -18.93 12.95 5.81
C ASN A 353 -17.79 13.99 5.74
N PRO A 354 -18.10 15.28 5.47
CA PRO A 354 -17.09 16.31 5.31
C PRO A 354 -16.27 16.58 6.57
N SER A 355 -16.83 16.32 7.76
CA SER A 355 -16.10 16.42 9.03
C SER A 355 -15.02 15.32 9.17
N GLY A 356 -15.15 14.23 8.41
CA GLY A 356 -14.22 13.09 8.47
C GLY A 356 -14.36 12.27 9.75
N PHE A 357 -13.35 11.45 9.97
CA PHE A 357 -13.28 10.46 11.04
C PHE A 357 -11.93 10.53 11.74
N ALA A 358 -11.90 10.22 13.01
CA ALA A 358 -10.66 10.11 13.78
C ALA A 358 -10.10 8.68 13.68
N GLY A 359 -8.80 8.57 13.40
CA GLY A 359 -8.07 7.30 13.39
C GLY A 359 -6.77 7.38 14.17
N ILE A 360 -6.04 6.29 14.20
CA ILE A 360 -4.70 6.17 14.83
C ILE A 360 -3.73 7.20 14.23
N ASP A 361 -3.80 7.39 12.92
CA ASP A 361 -2.93 8.29 12.16
C ASP A 361 -3.53 9.69 11.96
N GLY A 362 -4.40 10.12 12.88
CA GLY A 362 -5.07 11.41 12.83
C GLY A 362 -6.38 11.37 12.06
N LEU A 363 -6.87 12.55 11.72
CA LEU A 363 -8.13 12.70 10.97
C LEU A 363 -7.98 12.20 9.53
N PHE A 364 -9.05 11.60 9.02
CA PHE A 364 -9.19 11.31 7.60
C PHE A 364 -10.65 11.50 7.17
N ARG A 365 -10.85 11.78 5.88
CA ARG A 365 -12.18 11.76 5.26
C ARG A 365 -12.11 11.15 3.87
N PHE A 366 -13.19 10.52 3.46
CA PHE A 366 -13.35 10.09 2.08
C PHE A 366 -13.96 11.20 1.24
N ARG A 367 -13.52 11.30 0.01
CA ARG A 367 -14.06 12.22 -0.99
C ARG A 367 -15.08 11.52 -1.88
N ALA A 368 -15.89 12.29 -2.60
CA ALA A 368 -16.89 11.75 -3.51
C ALA A 368 -16.30 10.92 -4.66
N ASP A 369 -15.03 11.18 -5.03
CA ASP A 369 -14.27 10.42 -6.02
C ASP A 369 -13.69 9.11 -5.47
N GLY A 370 -13.90 8.82 -4.18
CA GLY A 370 -13.40 7.61 -3.49
C GLY A 370 -11.98 7.75 -2.94
N THR A 371 -11.25 8.81 -3.23
CA THR A 371 -9.95 9.07 -2.60
C THR A 371 -10.13 9.51 -1.16
N ASN A 372 -9.06 9.48 -0.37
CA ASN A 372 -9.08 10.06 0.97
C ASN A 372 -8.27 11.35 1.05
N GLU A 373 -8.55 12.10 2.10
CA GLU A 373 -7.74 13.20 2.59
C GLU A 373 -7.36 12.92 4.04
N ARG A 374 -6.08 13.12 4.38
CA ARG A 374 -5.58 12.94 5.74
C ARG A 374 -5.11 14.25 6.34
N GLY A 375 -5.40 14.43 7.62
CA GLY A 375 -4.84 15.50 8.43
C GLY A 375 -3.40 15.17 8.83
N LEU A 376 -2.43 15.61 8.03
CA LEU A 376 -1.01 15.32 8.25
C LEU A 376 -0.32 16.43 9.04
N ALA A 377 0.63 16.08 9.89
CA ALA A 377 1.60 16.98 10.47
C ALA A 377 2.67 17.35 9.42
N VAL A 378 3.43 18.42 9.67
CA VAL A 378 4.66 18.72 8.97
C VAL A 378 5.82 18.45 9.91
N MET A 379 6.72 17.58 9.49
CA MET A 379 7.86 17.10 10.24
C MET A 379 9.13 17.74 9.73
N LYS A 380 10.08 18.01 10.61
CA LYS A 380 11.44 18.46 10.26
C LYS A 380 12.43 17.33 10.50
N VAL A 381 13.28 17.08 9.52
CA VAL A 381 14.38 16.13 9.62
C VAL A 381 15.41 16.63 10.62
N THR A 382 15.69 15.80 11.63
CA THR A 382 16.79 15.98 12.60
C THR A 382 17.57 14.68 12.74
N THR A 383 18.75 14.72 13.30
CA THR A 383 19.58 13.53 13.56
C THR A 383 18.91 12.54 14.52
N GLY A 384 17.99 13.02 15.36
CA GLY A 384 17.21 12.19 16.30
C GLY A 384 15.89 11.67 15.75
N GLY A 385 15.57 11.97 14.48
CA GLY A 385 14.29 11.60 13.87
C GLY A 385 13.49 12.80 13.38
N GLY A 386 12.24 12.55 12.96
CA GLY A 386 11.30 13.60 12.58
C GLY A 386 10.74 14.33 13.78
N VAL A 387 10.80 15.67 13.77
CA VAL A 387 10.22 16.52 14.82
C VAL A 387 9.08 17.35 14.23
N PRO A 388 7.87 17.37 14.81
CA PRO A 388 6.76 18.14 14.28
C PRO A 388 7.03 19.64 14.39
N VAL A 389 6.86 20.38 13.27
CA VAL A 389 6.93 21.85 13.20
C VAL A 389 5.57 22.47 12.95
N ALA A 390 4.63 21.69 12.42
CA ALA A 390 3.21 22.02 12.37
C ALA A 390 2.39 20.78 12.67
N GLY A 391 1.49 20.87 13.62
CA GLY A 391 0.63 19.75 14.01
C GLY A 391 -0.36 19.34 12.93
N SER A 392 -0.91 18.13 13.07
CA SER A 392 -2.05 17.67 12.28
C SER A 392 -3.28 18.57 12.56
N PRO A 393 -4.08 18.90 11.55
CA PRO A 393 -5.32 19.64 11.74
C PRO A 393 -6.28 18.83 12.62
N LYS A 394 -7.00 19.52 13.50
CA LYS A 394 -8.01 18.91 14.39
C LYS A 394 -9.40 18.83 13.75
N SER A 395 -9.58 19.45 12.61
CA SER A 395 -10.80 19.40 11.77
C SER A 395 -10.41 19.65 10.32
N PHE A 396 -11.19 19.12 9.40
CA PHE A 396 -11.12 19.56 8.00
C PHE A 396 -11.90 20.88 7.91
N GLY A 397 -11.32 21.89 7.26
CA GLY A 397 -12.05 23.12 6.94
C GLY A 397 -13.29 22.80 6.10
N ALA A 398 -14.35 23.57 6.31
CA ALA A 398 -15.59 23.50 5.54
C ALA A 398 -15.35 23.87 4.07
#